data_222682eafdb76eb75e8f8623cccdb232
#
_entry.id   222682eafdb76eb75e8f8623cccdb232
#
_cell.length_a   1.000
_cell.length_b   1.000
_cell.length_c   1.000
_cell.angle_alpha   90.00
_cell.angle_beta   90.00
_cell.angle_gamma   90.00
#
_symmetry.space_group_name_H-M   'P 1'
#
loop_
_entity.id
_entity.type
_entity.pdbx_description
1 polymer ?
#
loop_
_entity_poly.entity_id
_entity_poly.type
_entity_poly.pdbx_seq_one_letter_code
_entity_poly.pdbx_strand_id
1 'polypeptide(L)'
;MSELLNELELERTEELRAALRALLRRPLLGQAEAPELFRLIRKHEDALRRRANELLGYQLAVRADHARLFRPAWRLDASRPAAVPHKTEPQDRWRPFTSRHYLFLYLVLSLLEERHSLVQLPLTELADLVCRLGVEIGATIDFDQRSERKLFVEVLKWLGHWRVVRVSEGESQDDYVDRGRDGDCLLTVDQGRLASLASAHRPLTEISCAADLIHEGEHAPTDEGRRARVRHTLARRLVEDPVVYVDDLSEEERAYFLAQRPTNLTRSIEEATGLRAEHRVEGSAFVDPDRKLTDTRFPDRGFERQLPLLLCPYLATELEAGRAELTLPQLRGAVRALLERHRAQWSADPDDPDTVDHVTGDALSLLTRMRLVETIPAGVRVLPAVHRYRDPSVRTTRKEET
;
A
#
# COMPACT_ATOMS: atom_id res chain seq x y z
N MET A 1 40.16 -15.87 10.76
CA MET A 1 40.06 -14.85 9.69
C MET A 1 38.87 -15.12 8.74
N SER A 2 38.61 -16.37 8.32
CA SER A 2 37.46 -16.72 7.46
C SER A 2 36.10 -16.56 8.19
N GLU A 3 36.01 -16.94 9.46
CA GLU A 3 34.81 -16.86 10.28
C GLU A 3 34.36 -15.40 10.53
N LEU A 4 35.31 -14.53 10.86
CA LEU A 4 35.10 -13.10 11.07
C LEU A 4 34.66 -12.39 9.76
N LEU A 5 35.19 -12.80 8.61
CA LEU A 5 34.78 -12.27 7.30
C LEU A 5 33.35 -12.70 6.97
N ASN A 6 32.97 -13.95 7.27
CA ASN A 6 31.62 -14.45 7.07
C ASN A 6 30.60 -13.73 7.98
N GLU A 7 30.97 -13.46 9.23
CA GLU A 7 30.10 -12.69 10.15
C GLU A 7 29.87 -11.25 9.64
N LEU A 8 30.92 -10.57 9.18
CA LEU A 8 30.80 -9.22 8.61
C LEU A 8 29.96 -9.17 7.32
N GLU A 9 30.08 -10.20 6.46
CA GLU A 9 29.25 -10.30 5.25
C GLU A 9 27.79 -10.57 5.58
N LEU A 10 27.52 -11.40 6.59
CA LEU A 10 26.17 -11.67 7.07
C LEU A 10 25.53 -10.40 7.65
N GLU A 11 26.24 -9.69 8.54
CA GLU A 11 25.79 -8.42 9.13
C GLU A 11 25.48 -7.39 8.04
N ARG A 12 26.38 -7.23 7.08
CA ARG A 12 26.17 -6.32 5.93
C ARG A 12 24.93 -6.68 5.13
N THR A 13 24.68 -7.98 4.92
CA THR A 13 23.51 -8.46 4.17
C THR A 13 22.22 -8.16 4.92
N GLU A 14 22.19 -8.34 6.24
CA GLU A 14 21.03 -8.02 7.08
C GLU A 14 20.79 -6.51 7.15
N GLU A 15 21.82 -5.67 7.24
CA GLU A 15 21.71 -4.22 7.18
C GLU A 15 21.10 -3.75 5.84
N LEU A 16 21.59 -4.28 4.72
CA LEU A 16 21.06 -4.00 3.37
C LEU A 16 19.62 -4.42 3.24
N ARG A 17 19.26 -5.62 3.73
CA ARG A 17 17.90 -6.13 3.74
C ARG A 17 16.97 -5.24 4.58
N ALA A 18 17.39 -4.86 5.78
CA ALA A 18 16.62 -3.97 6.65
C ALA A 18 16.36 -2.60 6.00
N ALA A 19 17.38 -2.01 5.38
CA ALA A 19 17.26 -0.73 4.68
C ALA A 19 16.35 -0.82 3.45
N LEU A 20 16.46 -1.87 2.61
CA LEU A 20 15.59 -2.07 1.46
C LEU A 20 14.13 -2.30 1.88
N ARG A 21 13.88 -3.12 2.90
CA ARG A 21 12.54 -3.36 3.45
C ARG A 21 11.90 -2.07 3.97
N ALA A 22 12.68 -1.23 4.66
CA ALA A 22 12.21 0.07 5.14
C ALA A 22 11.76 0.97 3.98
N LEU A 23 12.53 1.04 2.89
CA LEU A 23 12.23 1.82 1.69
C LEU A 23 11.05 1.24 0.90
N LEU A 24 10.91 -0.09 0.82
CA LEU A 24 9.75 -0.74 0.18
C LEU A 24 8.46 -0.44 0.95
N ARG A 25 8.52 -0.45 2.28
CA ARG A 25 7.38 -0.13 3.14
C ARG A 25 7.05 1.35 3.16
N ARG A 26 8.07 2.20 3.24
CA ARG A 26 7.93 3.66 3.28
C ARG A 26 8.89 4.30 2.26
N PRO A 27 8.39 4.53 1.03
CA PRO A 27 9.24 4.99 -0.08
C PRO A 27 9.87 6.38 0.10
N LEU A 28 9.36 7.21 0.99
CA LEU A 28 9.95 8.47 1.43
C LEU A 28 10.21 8.36 2.93
N LEU A 29 11.48 8.21 3.32
CA LEU A 29 11.90 7.97 4.70
C LEU A 29 13.11 8.84 5.03
N GLY A 30 13.11 9.46 6.20
CA GLY A 30 14.17 10.35 6.62
C GLY A 30 14.66 10.15 8.04
N GLN A 31 15.68 10.93 8.38
CA GLN A 31 16.34 10.90 9.69
C GLN A 31 15.36 11.16 10.84
N ALA A 32 14.37 12.04 10.61
CA ALA A 32 13.44 12.43 11.66
C ALA A 32 12.39 11.36 11.98
N GLU A 33 12.10 10.44 11.03
CA GLU A 33 11.14 9.34 11.23
C GLU A 33 11.78 8.06 11.74
N ALA A 34 12.97 7.75 11.21
CA ALA A 34 13.68 6.51 11.49
C ALA A 34 15.20 6.71 11.39
N PRO A 35 15.82 7.34 12.41
CA PRO A 35 17.22 7.72 12.36
C PRO A 35 18.18 6.56 12.09
N GLU A 36 17.94 5.39 12.72
CA GLU A 36 18.79 4.21 12.53
C GLU A 36 18.67 3.63 11.13
N LEU A 37 17.44 3.51 10.60
CA LEU A 37 17.23 3.01 9.24
C LEU A 37 17.79 3.99 8.20
N PHE A 38 17.64 5.28 8.41
CA PHE A 38 18.22 6.29 7.52
C PHE A 38 19.75 6.25 7.54
N ARG A 39 20.37 6.03 8.70
CA ARG A 39 21.82 5.80 8.82
C ARG A 39 22.28 4.59 8.01
N LEU A 40 21.54 3.47 8.05
CA LEU A 40 21.83 2.28 7.24
C LEU A 40 21.68 2.57 5.73
N ILE A 41 20.64 3.31 5.34
CA ILE A 41 20.41 3.70 3.93
C ILE A 41 21.62 4.52 3.42
N ARG A 42 22.10 5.48 4.20
CA ARG A 42 23.27 6.27 3.83
C ARG A 42 24.56 5.46 3.80
N LYS A 43 24.75 4.57 4.81
CA LYS A 43 25.93 3.67 4.88
C LYS A 43 26.03 2.79 3.64
N HIS A 44 24.91 2.33 3.11
CA HIS A 44 24.84 1.36 2.02
C HIS A 44 24.23 1.92 0.72
N GLU A 45 24.26 3.23 0.53
CA GLU A 45 23.56 3.92 -0.57
C GLU A 45 23.81 3.27 -1.94
N ASP A 46 25.08 3.10 -2.33
CA ASP A 46 25.41 2.56 -3.65
C ASP A 46 24.96 1.11 -3.85
N ALA A 47 25.08 0.29 -2.80
CA ALA A 47 24.65 -1.09 -2.85
C ALA A 47 23.12 -1.20 -2.93
N LEU A 48 22.39 -0.35 -2.19
CA LEU A 48 20.93 -0.27 -2.23
C LEU A 48 20.43 0.24 -3.58
N ARG A 49 21.09 1.28 -4.13
CA ARG A 49 20.75 1.82 -5.45
C ARG A 49 20.89 0.77 -6.54
N ARG A 50 22.02 0.05 -6.56
CA ARG A 50 22.22 -1.06 -7.51
C ARG A 50 21.19 -2.15 -7.31
N ARG A 51 21.00 -2.65 -6.10
CA ARG A 51 20.07 -3.75 -5.80
C ARG A 51 18.61 -3.40 -6.12
N ALA A 52 18.14 -2.21 -5.78
CA ALA A 52 16.81 -1.75 -6.10
C ALA A 52 16.59 -1.63 -7.62
N ASN A 53 17.59 -1.14 -8.34
CA ASN A 53 17.51 -1.01 -9.79
C ASN A 53 17.60 -2.39 -10.50
N GLU A 54 18.60 -3.21 -10.18
CA GLU A 54 18.82 -4.50 -10.84
C GLU A 54 17.69 -5.49 -10.62
N LEU A 55 17.11 -5.51 -9.40
CA LEU A 55 16.04 -6.44 -9.06
C LEU A 55 14.66 -5.91 -9.48
N LEU A 56 14.36 -4.65 -9.16
CA LEU A 56 13.02 -4.09 -9.27
C LEU A 56 12.91 -2.97 -10.32
N GLY A 57 14.02 -2.51 -10.89
CA GLY A 57 14.04 -1.33 -11.75
C GLY A 57 13.62 -0.05 -11.01
N TYR A 58 13.82 0.01 -9.69
CA TYR A 58 13.50 1.18 -8.88
C TYR A 58 14.71 2.09 -8.76
N GLN A 59 14.45 3.38 -8.78
CA GLN A 59 15.48 4.40 -8.58
C GLN A 59 15.50 4.86 -7.12
N LEU A 60 16.70 4.96 -6.53
CA LEU A 60 16.89 5.47 -5.18
C LEU A 60 17.62 6.81 -5.23
N ALA A 61 17.01 7.84 -4.65
CA ALA A 61 17.66 9.13 -4.37
C ALA A 61 17.84 9.27 -2.86
N VAL A 62 19.07 9.61 -2.44
CA VAL A 62 19.39 9.90 -1.04
C VAL A 62 19.81 11.37 -0.93
N ARG A 63 19.15 12.08 -0.03
CA ARG A 63 19.39 13.49 0.29
C ARG A 63 20.01 13.59 1.70
N ALA A 64 20.30 14.82 2.14
CA ALA A 64 20.91 15.03 3.44
C ALA A 64 20.06 14.53 4.62
N ASP A 65 18.74 14.67 4.52
CA ASP A 65 17.78 14.42 5.60
C ASP A 65 16.76 13.31 5.29
N HIS A 66 16.66 12.87 4.01
CA HIS A 66 15.72 11.83 3.59
C HIS A 66 16.19 11.02 2.37
N ALA A 67 15.59 9.86 2.17
CA ALA A 67 15.75 9.03 1.00
C ALA A 67 14.40 8.78 0.33
N ARG A 68 14.38 8.73 -1.00
CA ARG A 68 13.21 8.43 -1.82
C ARG A 68 13.49 7.25 -2.73
N LEU A 69 12.69 6.19 -2.59
CA LEU A 69 12.63 5.08 -3.54
C LEU A 69 11.50 5.36 -4.54
N PHE A 70 11.87 5.66 -5.78
CA PHE A 70 10.93 5.88 -6.87
C PHE A 70 10.42 4.53 -7.38
N ARG A 71 9.11 4.34 -7.25
CA ARG A 71 8.41 3.12 -7.67
C ARG A 71 7.49 3.49 -8.83
N PRO A 72 7.89 3.22 -10.09
CA PRO A 72 7.03 3.52 -11.22
C PRO A 72 5.74 2.70 -11.16
N ALA A 73 4.63 3.32 -11.52
CA ALA A 73 3.35 2.63 -11.66
C ALA A 73 3.40 1.79 -12.95
N TRP A 74 3.44 0.48 -12.83
CA TRP A 74 3.47 -0.43 -13.96
C TRP A 74 2.07 -0.90 -14.41
N ARG A 75 1.05 -0.61 -13.59
CA ARG A 75 -0.38 -0.83 -13.89
C ARG A 75 -1.23 0.20 -13.16
N LEU A 76 -2.45 0.42 -13.64
CA LEU A 76 -3.48 1.12 -12.88
C LEU A 76 -4.01 0.19 -11.80
N ASP A 77 -3.95 0.61 -10.55
CA ASP A 77 -4.39 -0.16 -9.40
C ASP A 77 -5.07 0.75 -8.37
N ALA A 78 -6.39 0.65 -8.28
CA ALA A 78 -7.20 1.37 -7.31
C ALA A 78 -7.43 0.61 -5.99
N SER A 79 -6.86 -0.59 -5.84
CA SER A 79 -7.08 -1.45 -4.65
C SER A 79 -6.44 -0.89 -3.38
N ARG A 80 -5.47 0.03 -3.52
CA ARG A 80 -4.71 0.63 -2.41
C ARG A 80 -4.68 2.15 -2.50
N PRO A 81 -5.82 2.82 -2.28
CA PRO A 81 -5.88 4.28 -2.28
C PRO A 81 -5.03 4.86 -1.14
N ALA A 82 -4.62 6.13 -1.28
CA ALA A 82 -4.12 6.88 -0.15
C ALA A 82 -5.17 6.89 0.97
N ALA A 83 -4.73 7.01 2.22
CA ALA A 83 -5.63 6.93 3.36
C ALA A 83 -5.32 8.00 4.40
N VAL A 84 -6.35 8.42 5.12
CA VAL A 84 -6.25 9.45 6.17
C VAL A 84 -5.46 8.89 7.35
N PRO A 85 -4.30 9.50 7.72
CA PRO A 85 -3.49 9.02 8.82
C PRO A 85 -4.26 9.04 10.15
N HIS A 86 -4.12 7.98 10.93
CA HIS A 86 -4.66 7.90 12.27
C HIS A 86 -3.53 7.65 13.28
N LYS A 87 -3.59 8.30 14.47
CA LYS A 87 -2.49 8.27 15.44
C LYS A 87 -2.30 6.90 16.10
N THR A 88 -3.39 6.18 16.33
CA THR A 88 -3.40 4.94 17.12
C THR A 88 -3.73 3.70 16.29
N GLU A 89 -4.41 3.88 15.15
CA GLU A 89 -4.77 2.76 14.28
C GLU A 89 -3.62 2.35 13.35
N PRO A 90 -3.43 1.05 13.10
CA PRO A 90 -2.49 0.60 12.09
C PRO A 90 -2.92 1.04 10.69
N GLN A 91 -1.96 1.21 9.79
CA GLN A 91 -2.16 1.81 8.46
C GLN A 91 -3.21 1.07 7.62
N ASP A 92 -3.34 -0.23 7.76
CA ASP A 92 -4.33 -1.05 7.04
C ASP A 92 -5.79 -0.84 7.50
N ARG A 93 -6.00 -0.06 8.56
CA ARG A 93 -7.30 0.38 9.07
C ARG A 93 -7.59 1.86 8.82
N TRP A 94 -6.68 2.57 8.19
CA TRP A 94 -6.90 3.97 7.86
C TRP A 94 -8.02 4.11 6.84
N ARG A 95 -8.83 5.16 7.01
CA ARG A 95 -9.94 5.45 6.10
C ARG A 95 -9.41 5.86 4.72
N PRO A 96 -9.83 5.20 3.62
CA PRO A 96 -9.35 5.51 2.28
C PRO A 96 -9.77 6.92 1.84
N PHE A 97 -8.94 7.53 0.99
CA PHE A 97 -9.25 8.78 0.32
C PHE A 97 -10.44 8.61 -0.63
N THR A 98 -11.31 9.61 -0.64
CA THR A 98 -12.36 9.78 -1.65
C THR A 98 -11.83 10.62 -2.82
N SER A 99 -12.56 10.69 -3.93
CA SER A 99 -12.21 11.56 -5.07
C SER A 99 -12.04 13.02 -4.64
N ARG A 100 -12.78 13.47 -3.62
CA ARG A 100 -12.69 14.82 -3.10
C ARG A 100 -11.36 15.08 -2.36
N HIS A 101 -10.83 14.10 -1.65
CA HIS A 101 -9.48 14.20 -1.06
C HIS A 101 -8.40 14.31 -2.14
N TYR A 102 -8.51 13.54 -3.23
CA TYR A 102 -7.55 13.63 -4.34
C TYR A 102 -7.62 14.99 -5.02
N LEU A 103 -8.82 15.57 -5.20
CA LEU A 103 -8.95 16.93 -5.71
C LEU A 103 -8.15 17.92 -4.83
N PHE A 104 -8.38 17.92 -3.50
CA PHE A 104 -7.62 18.78 -2.60
C PHE A 104 -6.12 18.49 -2.62
N LEU A 105 -5.73 17.22 -2.66
CA LEU A 105 -4.32 16.84 -2.73
C LEU A 105 -3.62 17.45 -3.93
N TYR A 106 -4.19 17.29 -5.13
CA TYR A 106 -3.56 17.82 -6.35
C TYR A 106 -3.57 19.35 -6.40
N LEU A 107 -4.63 20.01 -5.94
CA LEU A 107 -4.65 21.47 -5.84
C LEU A 107 -3.56 21.98 -4.89
N VAL A 108 -3.44 21.37 -3.71
CA VAL A 108 -2.40 21.76 -2.74
C VAL A 108 -1.00 21.51 -3.30
N LEU A 109 -0.74 20.33 -3.88
CA LEU A 109 0.56 20.04 -4.47
C LEU A 109 0.93 21.02 -5.58
N SER A 110 -0.01 21.33 -6.50
CA SER A 110 0.22 22.30 -7.60
C SER A 110 0.57 23.68 -7.06
N LEU A 111 -0.18 24.18 -6.06
CA LEU A 111 0.07 25.49 -5.45
C LEU A 111 1.42 25.56 -4.71
N LEU A 112 1.80 24.50 -4.02
CA LEU A 112 3.06 24.45 -3.29
C LEU A 112 4.27 24.30 -4.23
N GLU A 113 4.12 23.56 -5.34
CA GLU A 113 5.16 23.44 -6.36
C GLU A 113 5.37 24.72 -7.16
N GLU A 114 4.32 25.43 -7.54
CA GLU A 114 4.42 26.70 -8.24
C GLU A 114 5.22 27.73 -7.43
N ARG A 115 5.16 27.63 -6.10
CA ARG A 115 5.78 28.58 -5.18
C ARG A 115 7.03 28.03 -4.50
N HIS A 116 8.03 27.64 -5.27
CA HIS A 116 9.27 27.02 -4.78
C HIS A 116 10.00 27.76 -3.66
N SER A 117 9.82 29.09 -3.54
CA SER A 117 10.41 29.89 -2.48
C SER A 117 9.57 29.97 -1.21
N LEU A 118 8.37 29.42 -1.22
CA LEU A 118 7.45 29.50 -0.10
C LEU A 118 7.86 28.48 0.98
N VAL A 119 8.32 29.00 2.11
CA VAL A 119 8.71 28.17 3.27
C VAL A 119 7.56 28.10 4.29
N GLN A 120 6.81 29.18 4.43
CA GLN A 120 5.72 29.29 5.40
C GLN A 120 4.52 30.01 4.80
N LEU A 121 3.31 29.58 5.14
CA LEU A 121 2.05 30.26 4.82
C LEU A 121 0.97 29.93 5.85
N PRO A 122 0.02 30.86 6.12
CA PRO A 122 -1.18 30.60 6.89
C PRO A 122 -2.05 29.53 6.22
N LEU A 123 -2.71 28.69 7.01
CA LEU A 123 -3.63 27.67 6.50
C LEU A 123 -4.81 28.31 5.77
N THR A 124 -5.32 29.45 6.30
CA THR A 124 -6.39 30.22 5.65
C THR A 124 -5.99 30.77 4.30
N GLU A 125 -4.75 31.25 4.13
CA GLU A 125 -4.24 31.70 2.83
C GLU A 125 -4.16 30.53 1.84
N LEU A 126 -3.68 29.35 2.28
CA LEU A 126 -3.67 28.15 1.44
C LEU A 126 -5.10 27.76 1.02
N ALA A 127 -6.06 27.81 1.93
CA ALA A 127 -7.46 27.55 1.62
C ALA A 127 -8.03 28.52 0.58
N ASP A 128 -7.74 29.81 0.69
CA ASP A 128 -8.16 30.83 -0.30
C ASP A 128 -7.53 30.58 -1.68
N LEU A 129 -6.27 30.15 -1.72
CA LEU A 129 -5.59 29.76 -2.96
C LEU A 129 -6.24 28.52 -3.59
N VAL A 130 -6.56 27.51 -2.79
CA VAL A 130 -7.26 26.29 -3.23
C VAL A 130 -8.64 26.62 -3.80
N CYS A 131 -9.40 27.52 -3.17
CA CYS A 131 -10.68 27.97 -3.71
C CYS A 131 -10.52 28.64 -5.07
N ARG A 132 -9.55 29.55 -5.22
CA ARG A 132 -9.29 30.25 -6.49
C ARG A 132 -8.92 29.28 -7.61
N LEU A 133 -7.96 28.40 -7.36
CA LEU A 133 -7.55 27.40 -8.35
C LEU A 133 -8.69 26.42 -8.66
N GLY A 134 -9.53 26.09 -7.66
CA GLY A 134 -10.73 25.29 -7.85
C GLY A 134 -11.69 25.91 -8.88
N VAL A 135 -11.94 27.21 -8.76
CA VAL A 135 -12.79 27.93 -9.73
C VAL A 135 -12.21 27.87 -11.15
N GLU A 136 -10.91 28.06 -11.30
CA GLU A 136 -10.22 28.01 -12.61
C GLU A 136 -10.39 26.67 -13.32
N ILE A 137 -10.42 25.56 -12.57
CA ILE A 137 -10.62 24.21 -13.12
C ILE A 137 -12.10 23.77 -13.13
N GLY A 138 -13.04 24.65 -12.78
CA GLY A 138 -14.48 24.37 -12.74
C GLY A 138 -14.94 23.53 -11.55
N ALA A 139 -14.13 23.41 -10.48
CA ALA A 139 -14.50 22.72 -9.26
C ALA A 139 -15.12 23.71 -8.25
N THR A 140 -16.30 23.39 -7.73
CA THR A 140 -16.92 24.15 -6.64
C THR A 140 -16.32 23.71 -5.30
N ILE A 141 -15.70 24.64 -4.57
CA ILE A 141 -15.13 24.42 -3.24
C ILE A 141 -15.73 25.45 -2.29
N ASP A 142 -16.28 24.97 -1.17
CA ASP A 142 -16.96 25.78 -0.18
C ASP A 142 -16.43 25.47 1.23
N PHE A 143 -15.45 26.25 1.69
CA PHE A 143 -14.91 26.09 3.04
C PHE A 143 -15.77 26.72 4.15
N ASP A 144 -16.94 27.29 3.86
CA ASP A 144 -17.94 27.59 4.88
C ASP A 144 -18.53 26.28 5.41
N GLN A 145 -18.55 25.23 4.61
CA GLN A 145 -18.99 23.90 5.03
C GLN A 145 -17.89 23.17 5.84
N ARG A 146 -18.25 22.77 7.06
CA ARG A 146 -17.36 22.00 7.96
C ARG A 146 -16.87 20.69 7.31
N SER A 147 -17.69 20.02 6.51
CA SER A 147 -17.33 18.80 5.80
C SER A 147 -16.19 19.01 4.81
N GLU A 148 -16.19 20.10 4.05
CA GLU A 148 -15.12 20.45 3.10
C GLU A 148 -13.82 20.77 3.85
N ARG A 149 -13.89 21.59 4.92
CA ARG A 149 -12.72 21.88 5.76
C ARG A 149 -12.11 20.60 6.33
N LYS A 150 -12.95 19.64 6.77
CA LYS A 150 -12.48 18.37 7.30
C LYS A 150 -11.67 17.59 6.26
N LEU A 151 -12.19 17.42 5.04
CA LEU A 151 -11.50 16.70 3.96
C LEU A 151 -10.18 17.38 3.58
N PHE A 152 -10.18 18.71 3.51
CA PHE A 152 -8.97 19.49 3.23
C PHE A 152 -7.90 19.30 4.32
N VAL A 153 -8.26 19.41 5.59
CA VAL A 153 -7.36 19.18 6.72
C VAL A 153 -6.85 17.73 6.77
N GLU A 154 -7.66 16.76 6.40
CA GLU A 154 -7.23 15.36 6.29
C GLU A 154 -6.13 15.18 5.23
N VAL A 155 -6.20 15.91 4.12
CA VAL A 155 -5.13 15.95 3.11
C VAL A 155 -3.87 16.61 3.69
N LEU A 156 -3.98 17.71 4.42
CA LEU A 156 -2.83 18.33 5.07
C LEU A 156 -2.19 17.41 6.12
N LYS A 157 -2.98 16.64 6.87
CA LYS A 157 -2.48 15.61 7.79
C LYS A 157 -1.74 14.49 7.04
N TRP A 158 -2.22 14.11 5.86
CA TRP A 158 -1.52 13.16 5.01
C TRP A 158 -0.18 13.71 4.52
N LEU A 159 -0.13 14.95 4.06
CA LEU A 159 1.14 15.63 3.73
C LEU A 159 2.05 15.76 4.95
N GLY A 160 1.47 15.97 6.13
CA GLY A 160 2.17 15.96 7.42
C GLY A 160 2.76 14.59 7.78
N HIS A 161 2.07 13.49 7.47
CA HIS A 161 2.59 12.13 7.63
C HIS A 161 3.87 11.93 6.80
N TRP A 162 3.94 12.50 5.60
CA TRP A 162 5.13 12.51 4.76
C TRP A 162 6.11 13.64 5.08
N ARG A 163 5.80 14.46 6.09
CA ARG A 163 6.58 15.63 6.52
C ARG A 163 6.84 16.66 5.42
N VAL A 164 5.95 16.73 4.45
CA VAL A 164 5.95 17.78 3.43
C VAL A 164 5.42 19.09 4.02
N VAL A 165 4.40 19.00 4.89
CA VAL A 165 3.80 20.14 5.57
C VAL A 165 3.81 19.89 7.08
N ARG A 166 4.12 20.92 7.88
CA ARG A 166 4.10 20.90 9.35
C ARG A 166 3.42 22.15 9.87
N VAL A 167 2.68 22.05 10.96
CA VAL A 167 2.25 23.21 11.74
C VAL A 167 3.46 23.71 12.53
N SER A 168 3.82 24.97 12.38
CA SER A 168 4.93 25.62 13.07
C SER A 168 4.49 26.53 14.20
N GLU A 169 3.38 27.24 14.02
CA GLU A 169 2.85 28.18 15.01
C GLU A 169 1.31 28.24 14.92
N GLY A 170 0.68 28.69 15.98
CA GLY A 170 -0.77 28.87 16.07
C GLY A 170 -1.51 27.66 16.59
N GLU A 171 -2.78 27.57 16.25
CA GLU A 171 -3.69 26.52 16.70
C GLU A 171 -3.48 25.22 15.89
N SER A 172 -4.24 24.19 16.23
CA SER A 172 -4.13 22.94 15.48
C SER A 172 -4.90 23.03 14.15
N GLN A 173 -4.53 22.21 13.16
CA GLN A 173 -5.32 22.09 11.93
C GLN A 173 -6.78 21.67 12.20
N ASP A 174 -7.06 21.00 13.34
CA ASP A 174 -8.41 20.62 13.74
C ASP A 174 -9.24 21.80 14.15
N ASP A 175 -8.63 22.86 14.72
CA ASP A 175 -9.32 24.10 15.07
C ASP A 175 -9.87 24.82 13.83
N TYR A 176 -9.15 24.75 12.70
CA TYR A 176 -9.66 25.24 11.42
C TYR A 176 -10.90 24.45 10.95
N VAL A 177 -10.97 23.16 11.20
CA VAL A 177 -12.17 22.36 10.85
C VAL A 177 -13.40 22.89 11.59
N ASP A 178 -13.24 23.20 12.89
CA ASP A 178 -14.36 23.58 13.74
C ASP A 178 -14.71 25.07 13.67
N ARG A 179 -13.71 25.96 13.59
CA ARG A 179 -13.87 27.41 13.68
C ARG A 179 -13.64 28.15 12.35
N GLY A 180 -13.24 27.43 11.28
CA GLY A 180 -12.92 28.06 9.99
C GLY A 180 -11.76 29.05 10.12
N ARG A 181 -11.92 30.27 9.61
CA ARG A 181 -10.88 31.30 9.59
C ARG A 181 -10.36 31.71 10.97
N ASP A 182 -11.19 31.56 12.02
CA ASP A 182 -10.81 31.88 13.40
C ASP A 182 -9.88 30.84 14.03
N GLY A 183 -9.70 29.67 13.39
CA GLY A 183 -8.82 28.59 13.82
C GLY A 183 -7.56 28.47 12.96
N ASP A 184 -6.91 29.59 12.60
CA ASP A 184 -5.76 29.57 11.69
C ASP A 184 -4.46 29.08 12.35
N CYS A 185 -3.58 28.52 11.54
CA CYS A 185 -2.25 28.12 11.94
C CYS A 185 -1.22 28.36 10.83
N LEU A 186 0.04 28.53 11.21
CA LEU A 186 1.13 28.70 10.27
C LEU A 186 1.68 27.33 9.83
N LEU A 187 1.66 27.09 8.53
CA LEU A 187 2.19 25.90 7.91
C LEU A 187 3.61 26.15 7.42
N THR A 188 4.53 25.23 7.72
CA THR A 188 5.88 25.19 7.14
C THR A 188 5.93 24.08 6.09
N VAL A 189 6.44 24.39 4.90
CA VAL A 189 6.58 23.49 3.76
C VAL A 189 8.04 23.08 3.60
N ASP A 190 8.29 21.78 3.52
CA ASP A 190 9.58 21.20 3.17
C ASP A 190 9.65 20.99 1.66
N GLN A 191 10.28 21.92 0.96
CA GLN A 191 10.39 21.91 -0.50
C GLN A 191 11.16 20.69 -1.04
N GLY A 192 12.16 20.20 -0.31
CA GLY A 192 12.92 19.02 -0.71
C GLY A 192 12.08 17.74 -0.68
N ARG A 193 11.24 17.60 0.35
CA ARG A 193 10.29 16.49 0.46
C ARG A 193 9.11 16.63 -0.50
N LEU A 194 8.63 17.85 -0.72
CA LEU A 194 7.59 18.14 -1.73
C LEU A 194 8.06 17.65 -3.11
N ALA A 195 9.22 18.11 -3.57
CA ALA A 195 9.79 17.69 -4.86
C ALA A 195 10.02 16.18 -4.95
N SER A 196 10.40 15.54 -3.83
CA SER A 196 10.57 14.08 -3.76
C SER A 196 9.25 13.33 -3.79
N LEU A 197 8.16 13.91 -3.26
CA LEU A 197 6.83 13.29 -3.26
C LEU A 197 6.12 13.46 -4.61
N ALA A 198 6.17 14.66 -5.19
CA ALA A 198 5.42 15.08 -6.37
C ALA A 198 6.13 14.73 -7.70
N SER A 199 7.34 14.15 -7.66
CA SER A 199 8.08 13.85 -8.89
C SER A 199 7.32 12.87 -9.79
N ALA A 200 7.05 13.29 -11.03
CA ALA A 200 6.51 12.46 -12.09
C ALA A 200 7.64 11.94 -13.00
N HIS A 201 7.46 10.76 -13.59
CA HIS A 201 8.42 10.17 -14.53
C HIS A 201 8.36 10.84 -15.93
N ARG A 202 7.31 11.61 -16.19
CA ARG A 202 7.10 12.36 -17.44
C ARG A 202 6.71 13.80 -17.13
N PRO A 203 7.00 14.73 -18.05
CA PRO A 203 6.46 16.08 -17.96
C PRO A 203 4.94 16.06 -17.84
N LEU A 204 4.37 16.86 -16.94
CA LEU A 204 2.93 16.92 -16.74
C LEU A 204 2.16 17.29 -18.01
N THR A 205 2.79 18.03 -18.93
CA THR A 205 2.24 18.41 -20.24
C THR A 205 2.02 17.23 -21.18
N GLU A 206 2.65 16.09 -20.92
CA GLU A 206 2.53 14.85 -21.70
C GLU A 206 1.51 13.86 -21.11
N ILE A 207 0.90 14.21 -19.97
CA ILE A 207 -0.06 13.36 -19.27
C ILE A 207 -1.46 13.83 -19.61
N SER A 208 -2.18 13.07 -20.42
CA SER A 208 -3.56 13.35 -20.84
C SER A 208 -4.57 12.49 -20.06
N CYS A 209 -4.17 11.32 -19.59
CA CYS A 209 -5.02 10.39 -18.87
C CYS A 209 -4.22 9.56 -17.86
N ALA A 210 -4.92 8.83 -16.99
CA ALA A 210 -4.29 8.00 -15.97
C ALA A 210 -3.37 6.92 -16.56
N ALA A 211 -3.64 6.43 -17.77
CA ALA A 211 -2.80 5.43 -18.44
C ALA A 211 -1.39 5.98 -18.77
N ASP A 212 -1.26 7.28 -18.99
CA ASP A 212 0.03 7.91 -19.28
C ASP A 212 0.96 7.94 -18.06
N LEU A 213 0.41 7.71 -16.86
CA LEU A 213 1.18 7.56 -15.61
C LEU A 213 1.85 6.19 -15.49
N ILE A 214 1.42 5.22 -16.29
CA ILE A 214 2.06 3.91 -16.33
C ILE A 214 3.45 4.06 -16.92
N HIS A 215 4.45 3.65 -16.16
CA HIS A 215 5.83 3.68 -16.57
C HIS A 215 6.51 2.35 -16.27
N GLU A 216 6.82 1.59 -17.30
CA GLU A 216 7.46 0.28 -17.15
C GLU A 216 8.96 0.36 -16.79
N GLY A 217 9.53 1.56 -16.78
CA GLY A 217 10.95 1.82 -16.64
C GLY A 217 11.61 2.04 -18.01
N GLU A 218 12.78 2.68 -18.01
CA GLU A 218 13.57 2.86 -19.22
C GLU A 218 14.33 1.56 -19.53
N HIS A 219 14.01 0.94 -20.63
CA HIS A 219 14.68 -0.28 -21.10
C HIS A 219 15.12 -0.07 -22.53
N ALA A 220 16.37 -0.44 -22.82
CA ALA A 220 16.89 -0.35 -24.18
C ALA A 220 16.03 -1.21 -25.16
N PRO A 221 15.81 -0.78 -26.41
CA PRO A 221 15.06 -1.52 -27.41
C PRO A 221 15.87 -2.72 -27.97
N THR A 222 16.44 -3.51 -27.07
CA THR A 222 17.26 -4.70 -27.36
C THR A 222 16.63 -5.93 -26.71
N ASP A 223 17.07 -7.11 -27.08
CA ASP A 223 16.60 -8.36 -26.43
C ASP A 223 16.94 -8.40 -24.95
N GLU A 224 18.08 -7.85 -24.56
CA GLU A 224 18.47 -7.73 -23.16
C GLU A 224 17.56 -6.74 -22.40
N GLY A 225 17.24 -5.60 -23.02
CA GLY A 225 16.30 -4.63 -22.46
C GLY A 225 14.89 -5.21 -22.30
N ARG A 226 14.40 -5.99 -23.27
CA ARG A 226 13.12 -6.71 -23.13
C ARG A 226 13.14 -7.70 -21.98
N ARG A 227 14.19 -8.52 -21.87
CA ARG A 227 14.35 -9.46 -20.73
C ARG A 227 14.44 -8.75 -19.39
N ALA A 228 15.14 -7.61 -19.32
CA ALA A 228 15.21 -6.80 -18.11
C ALA A 228 13.83 -6.25 -17.72
N ARG A 229 13.03 -5.78 -18.70
CA ARG A 229 11.65 -5.35 -18.47
C ARG A 229 10.79 -6.45 -17.85
N VAL A 230 10.76 -7.63 -18.47
CA VAL A 230 10.00 -8.78 -17.98
C VAL A 230 10.45 -9.16 -16.57
N ARG A 231 11.75 -9.23 -16.32
CA ARG A 231 12.31 -9.53 -15.00
C ARG A 231 11.84 -8.51 -13.95
N HIS A 232 11.95 -7.20 -14.23
CA HIS A 232 11.54 -6.14 -13.31
C HIS A 232 10.04 -6.20 -13.03
N THR A 233 9.21 -6.36 -14.06
CA THR A 233 7.75 -6.46 -13.89
C THR A 233 7.38 -7.65 -13.01
N LEU A 234 7.95 -8.83 -13.27
CA LEU A 234 7.71 -10.01 -12.46
C LEU A 234 8.23 -9.86 -11.02
N ALA A 235 9.44 -9.33 -10.83
CA ALA A 235 10.00 -9.10 -9.50
C ALA A 235 9.13 -8.13 -8.69
N ARG A 236 8.64 -7.04 -9.30
CA ARG A 236 7.70 -6.10 -8.67
C ARG A 236 6.41 -6.81 -8.25
N ARG A 237 5.78 -7.57 -9.16
CA ARG A 237 4.56 -8.33 -8.85
C ARG A 237 4.78 -9.30 -7.71
N LEU A 238 5.88 -10.05 -7.70
CA LEU A 238 6.21 -11.02 -6.66
C LEU A 238 6.49 -10.38 -5.28
N VAL A 239 6.99 -9.14 -5.26
CA VAL A 239 7.26 -8.40 -4.00
C VAL A 239 6.03 -7.63 -3.52
N GLU A 240 5.19 -7.12 -4.43
CA GLU A 240 4.11 -6.18 -4.10
C GLU A 240 2.72 -6.83 -4.08
N ASP A 241 2.49 -7.87 -4.90
CA ASP A 241 1.20 -8.57 -4.92
C ASP A 241 1.19 -9.75 -3.93
N PRO A 242 0.08 -9.99 -3.24
CA PRO A 242 -0.05 -11.12 -2.32
C PRO A 242 0.14 -12.47 -3.02
N VAL A 243 -0.33 -12.59 -4.26
CA VAL A 243 -0.22 -13.78 -5.11
C VAL A 243 -0.08 -13.35 -6.56
N VAL A 244 0.84 -13.97 -7.29
CA VAL A 244 0.98 -13.86 -8.74
C VAL A 244 0.53 -15.17 -9.37
N TYR A 245 -0.60 -15.14 -10.07
CA TYR A 245 -1.11 -16.32 -10.79
C TYR A 245 -0.48 -16.41 -12.17
N VAL A 246 -0.23 -17.64 -12.61
CA VAL A 246 0.34 -17.92 -13.95
C VAL A 246 -0.58 -17.43 -15.06
N ASP A 247 -1.91 -17.52 -14.83
CA ASP A 247 -2.91 -17.12 -15.81
C ASP A 247 -3.06 -15.59 -15.95
N ASP A 248 -2.54 -14.81 -14.99
CA ASP A 248 -2.48 -13.35 -15.08
C ASP A 248 -1.28 -12.83 -15.87
N LEU A 249 -0.38 -13.71 -16.28
CA LEU A 249 0.86 -13.35 -16.96
C LEU A 249 0.68 -13.36 -18.48
N SER A 250 1.30 -12.40 -19.16
CA SER A 250 1.46 -12.48 -20.60
C SER A 250 2.28 -13.72 -20.99
N GLU A 251 2.23 -14.12 -22.24
CA GLU A 251 2.97 -15.30 -22.72
C GLU A 251 4.48 -15.18 -22.48
N GLU A 252 5.06 -13.99 -22.69
CA GLU A 252 6.47 -13.71 -22.45
C GLU A 252 6.81 -13.76 -20.94
N GLU A 253 6.00 -13.13 -20.10
CA GLU A 253 6.16 -13.18 -18.65
C GLU A 253 6.01 -14.60 -18.12
N ARG A 254 5.03 -15.35 -18.61
CA ARG A 254 4.79 -16.74 -18.23
C ARG A 254 5.98 -17.64 -18.56
N ALA A 255 6.49 -17.54 -19.79
CA ALA A 255 7.67 -18.32 -20.20
C ALA A 255 8.88 -18.02 -19.32
N TYR A 256 9.17 -16.73 -19.08
CA TYR A 256 10.25 -16.30 -18.20
C TYR A 256 10.02 -16.78 -16.76
N PHE A 257 8.82 -16.60 -16.21
CA PHE A 257 8.47 -16.97 -14.85
C PHE A 257 8.64 -18.46 -14.60
N LEU A 258 8.13 -19.33 -15.48
CA LEU A 258 8.25 -20.77 -15.34
C LEU A 258 9.70 -21.25 -15.45
N ALA A 259 10.52 -20.61 -16.27
CA ALA A 259 11.94 -20.94 -16.42
C ALA A 259 12.79 -20.45 -15.23
N GLN A 260 12.49 -19.30 -14.63
CA GLN A 260 13.33 -18.64 -13.62
C GLN A 260 12.77 -18.76 -12.19
N ARG A 261 11.51 -19.15 -12.03
CA ARG A 261 10.85 -19.30 -10.73
C ARG A 261 11.61 -20.18 -9.74
N PRO A 262 12.10 -21.37 -10.12
CA PRO A 262 12.77 -22.25 -9.18
C PRO A 262 14.22 -21.87 -8.86
N THR A 263 14.79 -20.84 -9.49
CA THR A 263 16.22 -20.58 -9.42
C THR A 263 16.58 -19.13 -9.07
N ASN A 264 16.96 -18.34 -10.07
CA ASN A 264 17.63 -17.07 -9.85
C ASN A 264 16.67 -15.97 -9.35
N LEU A 265 15.46 -15.85 -9.92
CA LEU A 265 14.52 -14.80 -9.54
C LEU A 265 14.07 -14.95 -8.09
N THR A 266 13.66 -16.17 -7.69
CA THR A 266 13.25 -16.46 -6.31
C THR A 266 14.36 -16.17 -5.32
N ARG A 267 15.57 -16.69 -5.55
CA ARG A 267 16.71 -16.48 -4.68
C ARG A 267 17.03 -14.98 -4.53
N SER A 268 17.06 -14.25 -5.63
CA SER A 268 17.37 -12.81 -5.61
C SER A 268 16.35 -12.01 -4.78
N ILE A 269 15.06 -12.35 -4.87
CA ILE A 269 14.01 -11.71 -4.06
C ILE A 269 14.17 -12.09 -2.59
N GLU A 270 14.35 -13.37 -2.26
CA GLU A 270 14.52 -13.84 -0.88
C GLU A 270 15.76 -13.23 -0.21
N GLU A 271 16.88 -13.20 -0.91
CA GLU A 271 18.11 -12.57 -0.42
C GLU A 271 17.98 -11.06 -0.19
N ALA A 272 17.31 -10.37 -1.12
CA ALA A 272 17.15 -8.93 -1.04
C ALA A 272 16.13 -8.48 0.01
N THR A 273 15.05 -9.23 0.18
CA THR A 273 13.89 -8.82 0.97
C THR A 273 13.69 -9.62 2.25
N GLY A 274 14.23 -10.84 2.33
CA GLY A 274 13.95 -11.78 3.41
C GLY A 274 12.56 -12.42 3.34
N LEU A 275 11.81 -12.17 2.26
CA LEU A 275 10.56 -12.87 1.99
C LEU A 275 10.85 -14.35 1.71
N ARG A 276 9.87 -15.21 1.91
CA ARG A 276 9.92 -16.64 1.61
C ARG A 276 8.96 -16.97 0.48
N ALA A 277 9.47 -17.65 -0.55
CA ALA A 277 8.67 -18.05 -1.69
C ALA A 277 7.85 -19.30 -1.39
N GLU A 278 6.57 -19.27 -1.73
CA GLU A 278 5.68 -20.42 -1.82
C GLU A 278 5.26 -20.59 -3.28
N HIS A 279 5.71 -21.67 -3.92
CA HIS A 279 5.40 -21.98 -5.32
C HIS A 279 4.38 -23.11 -5.42
N ARG A 280 3.38 -22.89 -6.28
CA ARG A 280 2.37 -23.88 -6.68
C ARG A 280 2.24 -23.91 -8.19
N VAL A 281 1.48 -24.86 -8.73
CA VAL A 281 1.24 -24.94 -10.18
C VAL A 281 0.56 -23.69 -10.68
N GLU A 282 -0.39 -23.17 -9.89
CA GLU A 282 -1.25 -22.03 -10.25
C GLU A 282 -0.53 -20.67 -10.15
N GLY A 283 0.56 -20.58 -9.38
CA GLY A 283 1.22 -19.30 -9.13
C GLY A 283 2.26 -19.31 -8.03
N SER A 284 2.60 -18.13 -7.56
CA SER A 284 3.55 -17.95 -6.47
C SER A 284 3.13 -16.82 -5.53
N ALA A 285 3.43 -17.00 -4.24
CA ALA A 285 3.32 -15.98 -3.22
C ALA A 285 4.66 -15.82 -2.51
N PHE A 286 4.98 -14.59 -2.10
CA PHE A 286 6.13 -14.31 -1.25
C PHE A 286 5.63 -13.87 0.12
N VAL A 287 5.94 -14.66 1.13
CA VAL A 287 5.43 -14.49 2.48
C VAL A 287 6.49 -13.82 3.35
N ASP A 288 6.07 -12.86 4.17
CA ASP A 288 6.94 -12.21 5.16
C ASP A 288 6.87 -12.95 6.51
N PRO A 289 7.87 -13.77 6.87
CA PRO A 289 7.86 -14.53 8.11
C PRO A 289 7.94 -13.62 9.34
N ASP A 290 8.59 -12.46 9.21
CA ASP A 290 8.79 -11.50 10.29
C ASP A 290 7.64 -10.49 10.43
N ARG A 291 6.71 -10.45 9.48
CA ARG A 291 5.59 -9.49 9.42
C ARG A 291 6.04 -8.01 9.46
N LYS A 292 7.24 -7.70 8.96
CA LYS A 292 7.81 -6.34 8.97
C LYS A 292 7.62 -5.60 7.66
N LEU A 293 7.39 -6.32 6.55
CA LEU A 293 7.22 -5.75 5.21
C LEU A 293 5.74 -5.70 4.78
N THR A 294 4.89 -6.57 5.32
CA THR A 294 3.46 -6.59 4.97
C THR A 294 2.73 -5.31 5.40
N ASP A 295 1.89 -4.79 4.54
CA ASP A 295 0.98 -3.66 4.79
C ASP A 295 -0.40 -4.12 5.29
N THR A 296 -0.77 -5.37 5.03
CA THR A 296 -2.04 -5.96 5.48
C THR A 296 -1.75 -7.26 6.23
N ARG A 297 -2.02 -7.26 7.53
CA ARG A 297 -1.83 -8.45 8.37
C ARG A 297 -2.99 -9.42 8.16
N PHE A 298 -2.70 -10.58 7.54
CA PHE A 298 -3.66 -11.66 7.36
C PHE A 298 -2.92 -13.01 7.31
N PRO A 299 -3.35 -14.02 8.11
CA PRO A 299 -4.32 -13.93 9.19
C PRO A 299 -3.82 -13.13 10.39
N ASP A 300 -4.74 -12.55 11.18
CA ASP A 300 -4.43 -11.81 12.42
C ASP A 300 -5.59 -11.90 13.41
N ARG A 301 -5.41 -11.27 14.59
CA ARG A 301 -6.42 -11.22 15.66
C ARG A 301 -7.54 -10.24 15.30
N GLY A 302 -8.69 -10.43 15.95
CA GLY A 302 -9.88 -9.59 15.80
C GLY A 302 -10.87 -10.16 14.79
N PHE A 303 -12.14 -9.81 15.02
CA PHE A 303 -13.27 -10.28 14.22
C PHE A 303 -13.08 -10.07 12.72
N GLU A 304 -12.64 -8.87 12.33
CA GLU A 304 -12.44 -8.45 10.92
C GLU A 304 -11.36 -9.28 10.18
N ARG A 305 -10.51 -10.00 10.93
CA ARG A 305 -9.48 -10.89 10.37
C ARG A 305 -9.84 -12.37 10.53
N GLN A 306 -10.61 -12.70 11.58
CA GLN A 306 -11.03 -14.09 11.84
C GLN A 306 -12.17 -14.52 10.94
N LEU A 307 -13.18 -13.68 10.69
CA LEU A 307 -14.31 -14.00 9.82
C LEU A 307 -13.86 -14.35 8.39
N PRO A 308 -13.05 -13.52 7.69
CA PRO A 308 -12.52 -13.89 6.38
C PRO A 308 -11.69 -15.19 6.40
N LEU A 309 -10.89 -15.39 7.44
CA LEU A 309 -10.09 -16.62 7.59
C LEU A 309 -10.97 -17.86 7.70
N LEU A 310 -12.03 -17.80 8.51
CA LEU A 310 -12.96 -18.91 8.72
C LEU A 310 -13.93 -19.11 7.53
N LEU A 311 -14.04 -18.13 6.64
CA LEU A 311 -14.76 -18.26 5.37
C LEU A 311 -13.94 -19.05 4.34
N CYS A 312 -12.60 -19.03 4.40
CA CYS A 312 -11.73 -19.71 3.43
C CYS A 312 -11.98 -21.21 3.28
N PRO A 313 -12.25 -22.01 4.35
CA PRO A 313 -12.60 -23.43 4.21
C PRO A 313 -13.85 -23.67 3.36
N TYR A 314 -14.88 -22.84 3.51
CA TYR A 314 -16.08 -22.90 2.67
C TYR A 314 -15.73 -22.61 1.20
N LEU A 315 -15.00 -21.53 0.95
CA LEU A 315 -14.57 -21.14 -0.39
C LEU A 315 -13.71 -22.23 -1.06
N ALA A 316 -12.79 -22.85 -0.31
CA ALA A 316 -11.96 -23.93 -0.80
C ALA A 316 -12.78 -25.17 -1.18
N THR A 317 -13.78 -25.52 -0.36
CA THR A 317 -14.69 -26.64 -0.63
C THR A 317 -15.53 -26.40 -1.89
N GLU A 318 -16.04 -25.18 -2.08
CA GLU A 318 -16.80 -24.82 -3.28
C GLU A 318 -15.91 -24.90 -4.53
N LEU A 319 -14.68 -24.41 -4.44
CA LEU A 319 -13.72 -24.49 -5.55
C LEU A 319 -13.38 -25.95 -5.92
N GLU A 320 -13.14 -26.82 -4.93
CA GLU A 320 -12.92 -28.26 -5.13
C GLU A 320 -14.10 -28.96 -5.77
N ALA A 321 -15.32 -28.51 -5.48
CA ALA A 321 -16.54 -29.00 -6.10
C ALA A 321 -16.79 -28.45 -7.53
N GLY A 322 -15.83 -27.69 -8.08
CA GLY A 322 -15.93 -27.07 -9.40
C GLY A 322 -16.81 -25.81 -9.45
N ARG A 323 -17.21 -25.29 -8.30
CA ARG A 323 -18.02 -24.06 -8.19
C ARG A 323 -17.13 -22.87 -7.83
N ALA A 324 -16.39 -22.39 -8.81
CA ALA A 324 -15.48 -21.26 -8.61
C ALA A 324 -16.21 -19.91 -8.47
N GLU A 325 -17.40 -19.76 -9.01
CA GLU A 325 -18.17 -18.51 -8.94
C GLU A 325 -19.31 -18.66 -7.92
N LEU A 326 -19.34 -17.72 -6.96
CA LEU A 326 -20.30 -17.72 -5.86
C LEU A 326 -21.06 -16.40 -5.84
N THR A 327 -22.38 -16.49 -5.66
CA THR A 327 -23.27 -15.33 -5.57
C THR A 327 -23.23 -14.70 -4.18
N LEU A 328 -23.57 -13.42 -4.07
CA LEU A 328 -23.68 -12.73 -2.76
C LEU A 328 -24.65 -13.44 -1.79
N PRO A 329 -25.84 -13.94 -2.20
CA PRO A 329 -26.70 -14.71 -1.28
C PRO A 329 -26.02 -15.97 -0.71
N GLN A 330 -25.25 -16.71 -1.50
CA GLN A 330 -24.52 -17.88 -1.01
C GLN A 330 -23.47 -17.49 0.02
N LEU A 331 -22.72 -16.41 -0.24
CA LEU A 331 -21.70 -15.88 0.67
C LEU A 331 -22.30 -15.35 1.98
N ARG A 332 -23.43 -14.62 1.91
CA ARG A 332 -24.19 -14.18 3.09
C ARG A 332 -24.69 -15.37 3.91
N GLY A 333 -25.16 -16.43 3.26
CA GLY A 333 -25.56 -17.66 3.92
C GLY A 333 -24.40 -18.32 4.69
N ALA A 334 -23.23 -18.41 4.07
CA ALA A 334 -22.02 -18.95 4.70
C ALA A 334 -21.55 -18.07 5.86
N VAL A 335 -21.55 -16.74 5.71
CA VAL A 335 -21.21 -15.79 6.77
C VAL A 335 -22.19 -15.90 7.93
N ARG A 336 -23.50 -15.92 7.69
CA ARG A 336 -24.53 -16.11 8.72
C ARG A 336 -24.29 -17.40 9.53
N ALA A 337 -24.00 -18.49 8.86
CA ALA A 337 -23.68 -19.77 9.54
C ALA A 337 -22.41 -19.68 10.41
N LEU A 338 -21.41 -18.91 10.00
CA LEU A 338 -20.22 -18.64 10.82
C LEU A 338 -20.54 -17.76 12.03
N LEU A 339 -21.32 -16.71 11.86
CA LEU A 339 -21.77 -15.83 12.96
C LEU A 339 -22.56 -16.62 14.00
N GLU A 340 -23.50 -17.49 13.56
CA GLU A 340 -24.27 -18.35 14.46
C GLU A 340 -23.37 -19.31 15.24
N ARG A 341 -22.42 -19.97 14.56
CA ARG A 341 -21.45 -20.89 15.18
C ARG A 341 -20.59 -20.21 16.24
N HIS A 342 -20.25 -18.94 16.05
CA HIS A 342 -19.37 -18.16 16.93
C HIS A 342 -20.09 -17.09 17.75
N ARG A 343 -21.43 -17.19 17.89
CA ARG A 343 -22.28 -16.20 18.57
C ARG A 343 -21.82 -15.87 20.00
N ALA A 344 -21.24 -16.83 20.70
CA ALA A 344 -20.69 -16.59 22.05
C ALA A 344 -19.39 -15.76 22.07
N GLN A 345 -18.72 -15.58 20.94
CA GLN A 345 -17.42 -14.93 20.84
C GLN A 345 -17.48 -13.60 20.07
N TRP A 346 -18.46 -13.44 19.20
CA TRP A 346 -18.62 -12.29 18.31
C TRP A 346 -19.91 -11.55 18.63
N SER A 347 -19.84 -10.21 18.58
CA SER A 347 -21.01 -9.35 18.84
C SER A 347 -21.88 -9.07 17.61
N ALA A 348 -21.45 -9.51 16.43
CA ALA A 348 -22.22 -9.34 15.18
C ALA A 348 -23.45 -10.26 15.19
N ASP A 349 -24.63 -9.67 14.98
CA ASP A 349 -25.88 -10.41 15.03
C ASP A 349 -26.16 -11.13 13.68
N PRO A 350 -26.25 -12.47 13.67
CA PRO A 350 -26.58 -13.24 12.48
C PRO A 350 -28.03 -13.04 11.99
N ASP A 351 -28.93 -12.58 12.87
CA ASP A 351 -30.34 -12.38 12.55
C ASP A 351 -30.61 -10.99 11.95
N ASP A 352 -29.67 -10.04 12.06
CA ASP A 352 -29.75 -8.73 11.43
C ASP A 352 -29.16 -8.76 10.00
N PRO A 353 -29.98 -8.59 8.94
CA PRO A 353 -29.53 -8.61 7.55
C PRO A 353 -28.49 -7.52 7.23
N ASP A 354 -28.62 -6.32 7.80
CA ASP A 354 -27.71 -5.20 7.54
C ASP A 354 -26.34 -5.49 8.12
N THR A 355 -26.26 -6.07 9.31
CA THR A 355 -25.03 -6.55 9.93
C THR A 355 -24.37 -7.63 9.07
N VAL A 356 -25.12 -8.64 8.62
CA VAL A 356 -24.61 -9.72 7.76
C VAL A 356 -24.07 -9.16 6.43
N ASP A 357 -24.77 -8.20 5.83
CA ASP A 357 -24.33 -7.56 4.59
C ASP A 357 -23.02 -6.78 4.77
N HIS A 358 -22.94 -5.98 5.82
CA HIS A 358 -21.77 -5.18 6.14
C HIS A 358 -20.53 -6.05 6.36
N VAL A 359 -20.60 -7.04 7.27
CA VAL A 359 -19.46 -7.89 7.58
C VAL A 359 -19.06 -8.83 6.42
N THR A 360 -20.05 -9.21 5.57
CA THR A 360 -19.75 -9.94 4.32
C THR A 360 -18.94 -9.06 3.38
N GLY A 361 -19.35 -7.81 3.18
CA GLY A 361 -18.66 -6.84 2.34
C GLY A 361 -17.21 -6.62 2.80
N ASP A 362 -17.00 -6.42 4.09
CA ASP A 362 -15.68 -6.24 4.70
C ASP A 362 -14.79 -7.47 4.52
N ALA A 363 -15.35 -8.66 4.76
CA ALA A 363 -14.63 -9.92 4.56
C ALA A 363 -14.20 -10.10 3.10
N LEU A 364 -15.10 -9.89 2.15
CA LEU A 364 -14.80 -9.99 0.73
C LEU A 364 -13.79 -8.94 0.26
N SER A 365 -13.88 -7.71 0.78
CA SER A 365 -12.91 -6.66 0.51
C SER A 365 -11.48 -7.08 0.92
N LEU A 366 -11.32 -7.68 2.10
CA LEU A 366 -10.03 -8.20 2.55
C LEU A 366 -9.55 -9.37 1.67
N LEU A 367 -10.42 -10.35 1.41
CA LEU A 367 -10.07 -11.52 0.58
C LEU A 367 -9.69 -11.12 -0.85
N THR A 368 -10.35 -10.10 -1.41
CA THR A 368 -9.99 -9.52 -2.72
C THR A 368 -8.61 -8.88 -2.68
N ARG A 369 -8.31 -8.06 -1.65
CA ARG A 369 -6.97 -7.47 -1.47
C ARG A 369 -5.88 -8.53 -1.32
N MET A 370 -6.21 -9.67 -0.67
CA MET A 370 -5.29 -10.81 -0.52
C MET A 370 -5.24 -11.71 -1.76
N ARG A 371 -5.98 -11.37 -2.83
CA ARG A 371 -6.03 -12.19 -4.05
C ARG A 371 -6.49 -13.63 -3.80
N LEU A 372 -7.42 -13.82 -2.86
CA LEU A 372 -8.06 -15.11 -2.58
C LEU A 372 -9.41 -15.24 -3.28
N VAL A 373 -10.02 -14.12 -3.61
CA VAL A 373 -11.20 -14.00 -4.46
C VAL A 373 -11.04 -12.83 -5.43
N GLU A 374 -11.82 -12.83 -6.50
CA GLU A 374 -11.96 -11.72 -7.45
C GLU A 374 -13.44 -11.30 -7.49
N THR A 375 -13.70 -9.99 -7.46
CA THR A 375 -15.08 -9.48 -7.56
C THR A 375 -15.59 -9.60 -9.00
N ILE A 376 -16.76 -10.19 -9.16
CA ILE A 376 -17.50 -10.30 -10.42
C ILE A 376 -18.90 -9.69 -10.25
N PRO A 377 -19.64 -9.35 -11.32
CA PRO A 377 -20.94 -8.69 -11.22
C PRO A 377 -21.97 -9.43 -10.36
N ALA A 378 -21.95 -10.76 -10.32
CA ALA A 378 -22.87 -11.57 -9.55
C ALA A 378 -22.43 -11.90 -8.13
N GLY A 379 -21.17 -11.60 -7.76
CA GLY A 379 -20.57 -11.97 -6.47
C GLY A 379 -19.06 -12.03 -6.52
N VAL A 380 -18.47 -13.22 -6.31
CA VAL A 380 -17.03 -13.41 -6.40
C VAL A 380 -16.65 -14.67 -7.18
N ARG A 381 -15.47 -14.63 -7.80
CA ARG A 381 -14.74 -15.81 -8.26
C ARG A 381 -13.70 -16.19 -7.23
N VAL A 382 -13.73 -17.42 -6.76
CA VAL A 382 -12.76 -17.97 -5.80
C VAL A 382 -11.47 -18.32 -6.54
N LEU A 383 -10.34 -17.90 -5.99
CA LEU A 383 -9.01 -18.10 -6.57
C LEU A 383 -8.24 -19.22 -5.85
N PRO A 384 -7.34 -19.95 -6.54
CA PRO A 384 -6.68 -21.14 -5.99
C PRO A 384 -5.90 -20.92 -4.69
N ALA A 385 -5.37 -19.74 -4.44
CA ALA A 385 -4.62 -19.44 -3.21
C ALA A 385 -5.45 -19.57 -1.92
N VAL A 386 -6.79 -19.62 -2.01
CA VAL A 386 -7.69 -19.89 -0.87
C VAL A 386 -7.33 -21.20 -0.15
N HIS A 387 -6.81 -22.19 -0.88
CA HIS A 387 -6.37 -23.47 -0.30
C HIS A 387 -5.24 -23.35 0.72
N ARG A 388 -4.50 -22.25 0.74
CA ARG A 388 -3.52 -21.95 1.79
C ARG A 388 -4.17 -21.85 3.16
N TYR A 389 -5.44 -21.50 3.21
CA TYR A 389 -6.21 -21.26 4.43
C TYR A 389 -7.35 -22.29 4.61
N ARG A 390 -7.23 -23.48 4.01
CA ARG A 390 -8.27 -24.52 4.06
C ARG A 390 -8.54 -25.03 5.48
N ASP A 391 -7.48 -25.22 6.29
CA ASP A 391 -7.55 -25.76 7.65
C ASP A 391 -6.95 -24.76 8.67
N PRO A 392 -7.62 -23.63 8.93
CA PRO A 392 -7.09 -22.63 9.86
C PRO A 392 -7.18 -23.14 11.30
N SER A 393 -6.06 -23.25 12.01
CA SER A 393 -6.07 -23.48 13.45
C SER A 393 -6.25 -22.17 14.20
N VAL A 394 -7.41 -21.94 14.80
CA VAL A 394 -7.69 -20.80 15.67
C VAL A 394 -7.39 -21.19 17.11
N ARG A 395 -6.34 -20.62 17.73
CA ARG A 395 -6.11 -20.75 19.16
C ARG A 395 -6.93 -19.67 19.89
N THR A 396 -7.97 -20.09 20.57
CA THR A 396 -8.69 -19.22 21.52
C THR A 396 -7.89 -19.13 22.82
N THR A 397 -7.31 -17.97 23.11
CA THR A 397 -6.87 -17.65 24.47
C THR A 397 -8.14 -17.35 25.30
N ARG A 398 -8.59 -18.31 26.14
CA ARG A 398 -9.52 -18.00 27.22
C ARG A 398 -8.88 -16.88 28.05
N LYS A 399 -9.59 -15.76 28.27
CA LYS A 399 -9.31 -14.89 29.39
C LYS A 399 -9.55 -15.74 30.63
N GLU A 400 -8.50 -16.05 31.37
CA GLU A 400 -8.64 -16.46 32.75
C GLU A 400 -9.21 -15.23 33.47
N GLU A 401 -10.44 -15.36 33.94
CA GLU A 401 -11.07 -14.44 34.90
C GLU A 401 -10.25 -14.55 36.17
N THR A 402 -9.55 -13.44 36.49
CA THR A 402 -8.97 -13.20 37.82
C THR A 402 -9.81 -12.13 38.50
#